data_be6d54baa5a2bacdf392cd2a611737e6
#
_entry.id   be6d54baa5a2bacdf392cd2a611737e6
#
_cell.length_a   1.000
_cell.length_b   1.000
_cell.length_c   1.000
_cell.angle_alpha   90.00
_cell.angle_beta   90.00
_cell.angle_gamma   90.00
#
_symmetry.space_group_name_H-M   'P 1'
#
loop_
_entity.id
_entity.type
_entity.pdbx_description
1 polymer ?
#
loop_
_entity_poly.entity_id
_entity_poly.type
_entity_poly.pdbx_seq_one_letter_code
_entity_poly.pdbx_strand_id
1 'polypeptide(L)'
;MVKNSIRLQKMDFGRLCVVFGVALLALSASACSGDDSSEAITSTEAAQGATEAAQGTTTQSEVSAGELAAEDFDVSLFDDTSTTIDNEWFPLVPGTRWTWKGSTQEEEGRIPHSIVFTITDLTKVINDVRTVVGWDRDFSDGELVETELIFLAQDKEGNIWHLGQYSETFEEDEFVGGSAWLAGLEGAKAGIWVKAEPRLDAPAYSMGFAPPPYFWDDFAKTFKMGQKTCVPAGCFEEVLVTDEFEPDKPGAHQLKYYAPGVGNVRTGWRGDDADKEVLRLIKVVQLSQSALAEARSEALKLETRAYTYSRTPPAEPLGAQ
;
A
#
# COMPACT_ATOMS: atom_id res chain seq x y z
N MET A 1 -19.31 -13.06 -30.49
CA MET A 1 -18.25 -12.31 -29.81
C MET A 1 -18.91 -11.73 -28.57
N VAL A 2 -18.77 -12.40 -27.47
CA VAL A 2 -19.31 -11.99 -26.17
C VAL A 2 -18.15 -11.26 -25.48
N LYS A 3 -18.24 -9.93 -25.35
CA LYS A 3 -17.34 -9.17 -24.50
C LYS A 3 -17.72 -9.44 -23.06
N ASN A 4 -16.91 -10.24 -22.36
CA ASN A 4 -16.96 -10.34 -20.92
C ASN A 4 -16.39 -9.03 -20.36
N SER A 5 -17.26 -8.25 -19.75
CA SER A 5 -16.88 -7.11 -18.94
C SER A 5 -16.25 -7.67 -17.66
N ILE A 6 -14.95 -7.59 -17.53
CA ILE A 6 -14.23 -7.94 -16.31
C ILE A 6 -14.55 -6.81 -15.32
N ARG A 7 -15.38 -7.11 -14.32
CA ARG A 7 -15.53 -6.25 -13.13
C ARG A 7 -14.28 -6.45 -12.30
N LEU A 8 -13.38 -5.49 -12.35
CA LEU A 8 -12.28 -5.36 -11.39
C LEU A 8 -12.88 -5.20 -9.99
N GLN A 9 -12.76 -6.23 -9.18
CA GLN A 9 -13.02 -6.14 -7.75
C GLN A 9 -11.82 -5.41 -7.15
N LYS A 10 -12.08 -4.26 -6.57
CA LYS A 10 -11.10 -3.30 -6.09
C LYS A 10 -10.12 -3.92 -5.10
N MET A 11 -8.85 -3.76 -5.40
CA MET A 11 -7.76 -3.98 -4.46
C MET A 11 -7.87 -2.94 -3.35
N ASP A 12 -8.16 -3.41 -2.15
CA ASP A 12 -8.33 -2.60 -0.95
C ASP A 12 -6.97 -2.26 -0.35
N PHE A 13 -6.32 -1.27 -0.93
CA PHE A 13 -5.29 -0.49 -0.25
C PHE A 13 -5.95 0.72 0.41
N GLY A 14 -6.68 0.52 1.54
CA GLY A 14 -7.38 1.62 2.17
C GLY A 14 -8.33 2.38 1.23
N ARG A 15 -8.94 1.70 0.24
CA ARG A 15 -9.73 2.33 -0.81
C ARG A 15 -11.16 1.85 -0.84
N LEU A 16 -12.06 2.71 -0.45
CA LEU A 16 -13.48 2.51 -0.65
C LEU A 16 -13.88 2.96 -2.04
N CYS A 17 -14.32 2.03 -2.83
CA CYS A 17 -15.02 2.31 -4.07
C CYS A 17 -16.51 2.10 -3.92
N VAL A 18 -17.26 3.11 -4.30
CA VAL A 18 -18.74 3.10 -4.30
C VAL A 18 -19.24 2.06 -5.31
N VAL A 19 -19.85 0.99 -4.79
CA VAL A 19 -20.53 0.00 -5.62
C VAL A 19 -21.91 0.53 -6.00
N PHE A 20 -22.13 0.86 -7.25
CA PHE A 20 -23.49 1.00 -7.81
C PHE A 20 -24.03 -0.40 -8.11
N GLY A 21 -24.92 -0.88 -7.24
CA GLY A 21 -25.64 -2.14 -7.44
C GLY A 21 -26.67 -2.01 -8.58
N VAL A 22 -26.50 -2.78 -9.63
CA VAL A 22 -27.59 -3.10 -10.58
C VAL A 22 -28.07 -4.50 -10.25
N ALA A 23 -29.28 -4.59 -9.69
CA ALA A 23 -29.97 -5.85 -9.44
C ALA A 23 -30.46 -6.45 -10.78
N LEU A 24 -29.94 -7.61 -11.18
CA LEU A 24 -30.55 -8.43 -12.20
C LEU A 24 -31.23 -9.65 -11.56
N LEU A 25 -32.54 -9.73 -11.74
CA LEU A 25 -33.34 -10.92 -11.44
C LEU A 25 -32.94 -12.07 -12.40
N ALA A 26 -32.59 -13.23 -11.87
CA ALA A 26 -32.49 -14.44 -12.63
C ALA A 26 -33.59 -15.43 -12.20
N LEU A 27 -34.39 -15.86 -13.16
CA LEU A 27 -35.40 -16.91 -13.03
C LEU A 27 -34.73 -18.29 -12.97
N SER A 28 -35.24 -19.09 -12.07
CA SER A 28 -34.96 -20.49 -11.88
C SER A 28 -35.57 -21.41 -12.99
N ALA A 29 -34.83 -22.45 -13.39
CA ALA A 29 -35.43 -23.63 -13.94
C ALA A 29 -34.67 -24.89 -13.48
N SER A 30 -35.42 -25.79 -12.83
CA SER A 30 -35.01 -27.12 -12.37
C SER A 30 -34.95 -28.14 -13.50
N ALA A 31 -34.07 -29.14 -13.40
CA ALA A 31 -34.40 -30.55 -13.72
C ALA A 31 -33.27 -31.51 -13.35
N CYS A 32 -33.61 -32.43 -12.57
CA CYS A 32 -33.34 -33.82 -12.23
C CYS A 32 -32.27 -34.67 -12.92
N SER A 33 -31.54 -35.38 -12.09
CA SER A 33 -31.39 -36.82 -11.84
C SER A 33 -30.34 -37.63 -12.65
N GLY A 34 -29.62 -38.48 -11.91
CA GLY A 34 -28.93 -39.69 -12.39
C GLY A 34 -27.86 -40.18 -11.41
N ASP A 35 -28.26 -41.24 -10.65
CA ASP A 35 -27.42 -42.13 -9.86
C ASP A 35 -26.36 -42.83 -10.73
N ASP A 36 -25.20 -43.15 -10.23
CA ASP A 36 -24.78 -44.52 -9.96
C ASP A 36 -23.43 -44.65 -9.25
N SER A 37 -23.33 -45.73 -8.50
CA SER A 37 -22.52 -46.23 -7.44
C SER A 37 -21.13 -46.77 -7.76
N SER A 38 -20.35 -46.89 -6.66
CA SER A 38 -19.32 -47.88 -6.28
C SER A 38 -17.96 -47.81 -6.98
N GLU A 39 -16.80 -47.97 -6.34
CA GLU A 39 -16.37 -48.96 -5.34
C GLU A 39 -15.10 -48.50 -4.58
N ALA A 40 -14.97 -48.96 -3.37
CA ALA A 40 -13.83 -48.81 -2.48
C ALA A 40 -12.69 -49.77 -2.81
N ILE A 41 -11.44 -49.35 -2.67
CA ILE A 41 -10.33 -50.24 -2.40
C ILE A 41 -9.48 -49.69 -1.26
N THR A 42 -9.51 -50.40 -0.17
CA THR A 42 -8.62 -50.33 1.00
C THR A 42 -7.24 -50.90 0.68
N SER A 43 -6.17 -50.26 1.13
CA SER A 43 -4.97 -50.98 1.56
C SER A 43 -4.21 -50.19 2.63
N THR A 44 -4.08 -50.86 3.75
CA THR A 44 -3.39 -50.56 4.98
C THR A 44 -1.88 -50.86 4.83
N GLU A 45 -1.01 -50.09 5.49
CA GLU A 45 0.14 -50.47 6.34
C GLU A 45 1.08 -49.28 6.48
N ALA A 46 1.32 -48.85 7.57
CA ALA A 46 1.97 -49.13 8.87
C ALA A 46 3.20 -48.25 9.04
N ALA A 47 3.11 -47.37 9.95
CA ALA A 47 3.75 -47.13 11.25
C ALA A 47 5.24 -46.73 11.28
N GLN A 48 5.44 -45.70 12.06
CA GLN A 48 6.47 -45.44 13.11
C GLN A 48 7.41 -44.26 12.83
N GLY A 49 7.38 -43.32 13.79
CA GLY A 49 8.45 -42.37 14.05
C GLY A 49 7.96 -41.06 14.67
N ALA A 50 7.53 -41.10 15.92
CA ALA A 50 7.25 -39.92 16.72
C ALA A 50 8.52 -39.14 17.03
N THR A 51 8.50 -37.82 16.81
CA THR A 51 9.29 -36.89 17.66
C THR A 51 8.43 -35.65 17.85
N GLU A 52 7.94 -35.47 19.04
CA GLU A 52 7.29 -34.28 19.55
C GLU A 52 8.23 -33.08 19.43
N ALA A 53 7.90 -32.13 18.60
CA ALA A 53 8.40 -30.77 18.70
C ALA A 53 7.27 -29.91 19.30
N ALA A 54 7.46 -29.47 20.52
CA ALA A 54 6.57 -28.60 21.24
C ALA A 54 6.30 -27.34 20.41
N GLN A 55 5.08 -27.23 19.91
CA GLN A 55 4.55 -25.97 19.38
C GLN A 55 4.26 -25.05 20.56
N GLY A 56 5.19 -24.14 20.82
CA GLY A 56 4.94 -22.97 21.65
C GLY A 56 3.92 -22.08 20.91
N THR A 57 2.67 -22.20 21.27
CA THR A 57 1.62 -21.27 20.86
C THR A 57 1.88 -19.94 21.58
N THR A 58 2.65 -19.05 20.95
CA THR A 58 2.70 -17.66 21.37
C THR A 58 1.38 -17.05 20.93
N THR A 59 0.43 -16.95 21.83
CA THR A 59 -0.77 -16.14 21.68
C THR A 59 -0.29 -14.68 21.57
N GLN A 60 -0.12 -14.18 20.36
CA GLN A 60 -0.05 -12.74 20.13
C GLN A 60 -1.45 -12.21 20.44
N SER A 61 -1.56 -11.37 21.48
CA SER A 61 -2.77 -10.61 21.75
C SER A 61 -3.06 -9.76 20.51
N GLU A 62 -4.19 -10.03 19.86
CA GLU A 62 -4.74 -9.12 18.86
C GLU A 62 -5.04 -7.81 19.58
N VAL A 63 -4.51 -6.71 19.05
CA VAL A 63 -4.75 -5.37 19.59
C VAL A 63 -6.21 -5.04 19.33
N SER A 64 -6.96 -4.72 20.38
CA SER A 64 -8.35 -4.33 20.26
C SER A 64 -8.46 -2.97 19.56
N ALA A 65 -9.38 -2.81 18.61
CA ALA A 65 -9.63 -1.55 17.89
C ALA A 65 -9.87 -0.33 18.81
N GLY A 66 -10.18 -0.53 20.08
CA GLY A 66 -10.32 0.55 21.07
C GLY A 66 -9.01 1.08 21.67
N GLU A 67 -7.86 0.45 21.37
CA GLU A 67 -6.54 0.84 21.89
C GLU A 67 -5.70 1.62 20.86
N LEU A 68 -6.18 1.73 19.62
CA LEU A 68 -5.48 2.39 18.53
C LEU A 68 -5.95 3.85 18.41
N ALA A 69 -5.01 4.77 18.34
CA ALA A 69 -5.27 6.19 18.17
C ALA A 69 -4.40 6.75 17.03
N ALA A 70 -4.89 7.83 16.40
CA ALA A 70 -4.08 8.57 15.47
C ALA A 70 -2.84 9.14 16.20
N GLU A 71 -1.70 9.21 15.49
CA GLU A 71 -0.48 9.81 16.01
C GLU A 71 -0.70 11.30 16.36
N ASP A 72 -0.02 11.77 17.40
CA ASP A 72 -0.03 13.19 17.79
C ASP A 72 0.83 13.99 16.82
N PHE A 73 0.19 14.52 15.79
CA PHE A 73 0.84 15.38 14.81
C PHE A 73 1.09 16.78 15.40
N ASP A 74 2.36 17.19 15.41
CA ASP A 74 2.79 18.53 15.82
C ASP A 74 3.68 19.15 14.73
N VAL A 75 3.23 20.26 14.15
CA VAL A 75 3.98 21.00 13.12
C VAL A 75 5.36 21.44 13.61
N SER A 76 5.57 21.63 14.92
CA SER A 76 6.88 21.98 15.49
C SER A 76 7.94 20.89 15.35
N LEU A 77 7.55 19.65 15.02
CA LEU A 77 8.47 18.56 14.71
C LEU A 77 9.12 18.70 13.32
N PHE A 78 8.61 19.60 12.49
CA PHE A 78 9.09 19.83 11.13
C PHE A 78 9.82 21.17 11.00
N ASP A 79 10.64 21.30 9.95
CA ASP A 79 11.34 22.52 9.59
C ASP A 79 11.68 22.57 8.09
N ASP A 80 12.56 23.47 7.68
CA ASP A 80 12.95 23.65 6.28
C ASP A 80 13.63 22.40 5.66
N THR A 81 14.09 21.44 6.48
CA THR A 81 14.72 20.19 6.03
C THR A 81 13.72 19.05 5.83
N SER A 82 12.43 19.23 6.11
CA SER A 82 11.40 18.18 6.07
C SER A 82 11.20 17.53 4.70
N THR A 83 11.68 18.17 3.63
CA THR A 83 11.72 17.61 2.27
C THR A 83 13.01 16.84 1.96
N THR A 84 13.97 16.82 2.87
CA THR A 84 15.17 15.98 2.79
C THR A 84 14.91 14.70 3.55
N ILE A 85 14.38 13.70 2.85
CA ILE A 85 14.01 12.41 3.45
C ILE A 85 15.18 11.44 3.29
N ASP A 86 15.99 11.34 4.35
CA ASP A 86 17.17 10.46 4.42
C ASP A 86 17.01 9.31 5.42
N ASN A 87 15.76 9.03 5.83
CA ASN A 87 15.42 7.90 6.68
C ASN A 87 16.10 6.62 6.19
N GLU A 88 16.77 5.88 7.09
CA GLU A 88 17.54 4.68 6.75
C GLU A 88 16.72 3.63 6.02
N TRP A 89 15.46 3.47 6.41
CA TRP A 89 14.59 2.42 5.88
C TRP A 89 13.94 2.78 4.56
N PHE A 90 13.71 4.07 4.29
CA PHE A 90 13.12 4.51 3.05
C PHE A 90 13.60 5.91 2.63
N PRO A 91 14.83 6.05 2.13
CA PRO A 91 15.33 7.33 1.65
C PRO A 91 14.59 7.74 0.37
N LEU A 92 13.96 8.94 0.39
CA LEU A 92 13.13 9.43 -0.69
C LEU A 92 13.79 10.63 -1.41
N VAL A 93 14.80 10.31 -2.21
CA VAL A 93 15.56 11.33 -2.96
C VAL A 93 14.81 11.67 -4.27
N PRO A 94 14.59 12.96 -4.61
CA PRO A 94 13.98 13.36 -5.87
C PRO A 94 14.65 12.71 -7.09
N GLY A 95 13.84 12.18 -7.99
CA GLY A 95 14.28 11.44 -9.17
C GLY A 95 14.51 9.95 -8.94
N THR A 96 14.44 9.45 -7.72
CA THR A 96 14.49 8.00 -7.49
C THR A 96 13.18 7.36 -7.92
N ARG A 97 13.30 6.24 -8.66
CA ARG A 97 12.17 5.42 -9.10
C ARG A 97 12.39 3.97 -8.72
N TRP A 98 11.42 3.42 -8.02
CA TRP A 98 11.30 2.00 -7.73
C TRP A 98 10.33 1.35 -8.70
N THR A 99 10.56 0.08 -9.03
CA THR A 99 9.64 -0.75 -9.82
C THR A 99 9.54 -2.09 -9.15
N TRP A 100 8.32 -2.46 -8.76
CA TRP A 100 8.01 -3.77 -8.23
C TRP A 100 7.14 -4.55 -9.21
N LYS A 101 7.28 -5.87 -9.18
CA LYS A 101 6.43 -6.79 -9.92
C LYS A 101 6.08 -8.00 -9.06
N GLY A 102 4.90 -8.53 -9.29
CA GLY A 102 4.39 -9.69 -8.59
C GLY A 102 3.01 -10.08 -9.03
N SER A 103 2.14 -10.34 -8.08
CA SER A 103 0.77 -10.77 -8.36
C SER A 103 -0.13 -10.50 -7.17
N THR A 104 -1.40 -10.32 -7.43
CA THR A 104 -2.48 -10.26 -6.46
C THR A 104 -3.47 -11.40 -6.70
N GLN A 105 -4.31 -11.71 -5.72
CA GLN A 105 -5.37 -12.70 -5.81
C GLN A 105 -6.68 -11.99 -6.16
N GLU A 106 -7.33 -12.43 -7.22
CA GLU A 106 -8.68 -12.01 -7.59
C GLU A 106 -9.63 -13.20 -7.68
N GLU A 107 -10.92 -12.96 -7.94
CA GLU A 107 -11.93 -14.04 -8.05
C GLU A 107 -11.55 -15.10 -9.09
N GLU A 108 -10.96 -14.68 -10.21
CA GLU A 108 -10.54 -15.53 -11.31
C GLU A 108 -9.17 -16.21 -11.11
N GLY A 109 -8.50 -15.92 -10.01
CA GLY A 109 -7.17 -16.45 -9.67
C GLY A 109 -6.11 -15.37 -9.46
N ARG A 110 -4.84 -15.77 -9.51
CA ARG A 110 -3.72 -14.82 -9.37
C ARG A 110 -3.43 -14.15 -10.69
N ILE A 111 -3.43 -12.82 -10.66
CA ILE A 111 -3.11 -11.99 -11.82
C ILE A 111 -1.79 -11.23 -11.62
N PRO A 112 -1.07 -10.88 -12.71
CA PRO A 112 0.11 -10.04 -12.66
C PRO A 112 -0.20 -8.66 -12.09
N HIS A 113 0.65 -8.20 -11.18
CA HIS A 113 0.56 -6.89 -10.54
C HIS A 113 1.89 -6.18 -10.54
N SER A 114 1.92 -4.88 -10.76
CA SER A 114 3.15 -4.11 -10.70
C SER A 114 2.92 -2.67 -10.28
N ILE A 115 3.87 -2.14 -9.50
CA ILE A 115 3.87 -0.76 -9.02
C ILE A 115 5.13 -0.05 -9.49
N VAL A 116 4.97 1.23 -9.85
CA VAL A 116 6.06 2.14 -10.19
C VAL A 116 5.94 3.42 -9.37
N PHE A 117 6.76 3.54 -8.34
CA PHE A 117 6.81 4.71 -7.47
C PHE A 117 7.98 5.61 -7.82
N THR A 118 7.75 6.91 -7.93
CA THR A 118 8.75 7.91 -8.29
C THR A 118 8.67 9.10 -7.36
N ILE A 119 9.77 9.48 -6.73
CA ILE A 119 9.86 10.77 -6.04
C ILE A 119 10.10 11.86 -7.09
N THR A 120 9.15 12.76 -7.21
CA THR A 120 9.27 13.92 -8.10
C THR A 120 10.15 14.99 -7.47
N ASP A 121 10.41 16.06 -8.19
CA ASP A 121 11.01 17.31 -7.66
C ASP A 121 9.96 18.39 -7.37
N LEU A 122 8.73 17.96 -7.11
CA LEU A 122 7.65 18.81 -6.62
C LEU A 122 7.57 18.75 -5.11
N THR A 123 7.10 19.84 -4.53
CA THR A 123 6.72 19.93 -3.13
C THR A 123 5.31 20.49 -2.99
N LYS A 124 4.68 20.22 -1.85
CA LYS A 124 3.37 20.76 -1.48
C LYS A 124 3.34 21.10 0.00
N VAL A 125 2.76 22.23 0.37
CA VAL A 125 2.53 22.55 1.78
C VAL A 125 1.17 22.01 2.21
N ILE A 126 1.17 21.15 3.22
CA ILE A 126 -0.04 20.55 3.80
C ILE A 126 0.02 20.71 5.30
N ASN A 127 -1.01 21.29 5.89
CA ASN A 127 -1.08 21.55 7.33
C ASN A 127 0.20 22.21 7.89
N ASP A 128 0.66 23.26 7.18
CA ASP A 128 1.88 24.05 7.46
C ASP A 128 3.21 23.28 7.36
N VAL A 129 3.21 22.05 6.83
CA VAL A 129 4.42 21.27 6.59
C VAL A 129 4.67 21.15 5.10
N ARG A 130 5.92 21.42 4.65
CA ARG A 130 6.33 21.19 3.27
C ARG A 130 6.67 19.73 3.05
N THR A 131 5.98 19.11 2.10
CA THR A 131 6.13 17.69 1.74
C THR A 131 6.85 17.53 0.41
N VAL A 132 7.49 16.37 0.17
CA VAL A 132 7.81 15.89 -1.16
C VAL A 132 6.59 15.24 -1.78
N VAL A 133 6.54 15.21 -3.12
CA VAL A 133 5.47 14.59 -3.88
C VAL A 133 5.98 13.28 -4.51
N GLY A 134 5.52 12.15 -3.97
CA GLY A 134 5.66 10.85 -4.61
C GLY A 134 4.56 10.66 -5.66
N TRP A 135 4.92 10.06 -6.79
CA TRP A 135 3.98 9.66 -7.84
C TRP A 135 3.99 8.15 -7.98
N ASP A 136 2.88 7.54 -7.61
CA ASP A 136 2.65 6.11 -7.73
C ASP A 136 1.77 5.77 -8.93
N ARG A 137 2.04 4.60 -9.52
CA ARG A 137 1.25 4.01 -10.61
C ARG A 137 1.14 2.53 -10.41
N ASP A 138 -0.09 2.07 -10.37
CA ASP A 138 -0.45 0.68 -10.15
C ASP A 138 -1.02 0.07 -11.44
N PHE A 139 -0.55 -1.14 -11.75
CA PHE A 139 -0.92 -1.86 -12.97
C PHE A 139 -1.38 -3.28 -12.61
N SER A 140 -2.59 -3.63 -13.05
CA SER A 140 -3.14 -4.97 -12.99
C SER A 140 -3.20 -5.57 -14.40
N ASP A 141 -2.62 -6.75 -14.59
CA ASP A 141 -2.44 -7.43 -15.89
C ASP A 141 -1.80 -6.53 -16.99
N GLY A 142 -1.03 -5.53 -16.56
CA GLY A 142 -0.34 -4.59 -17.44
C GLY A 142 -1.13 -3.34 -17.81
N GLU A 143 -2.40 -3.23 -17.40
CA GLU A 143 -3.23 -2.04 -17.55
C GLU A 143 -3.09 -1.12 -16.33
N LEU A 144 -3.06 0.19 -16.53
CA LEU A 144 -3.07 1.17 -15.45
C LEU A 144 -4.44 1.13 -14.76
N VAL A 145 -4.46 0.76 -13.49
CA VAL A 145 -5.70 0.73 -12.70
C VAL A 145 -5.79 1.87 -11.70
N GLU A 146 -4.62 2.40 -11.30
CA GLU A 146 -4.58 3.53 -10.38
C GLU A 146 -3.31 4.35 -10.52
N THR A 147 -3.45 5.64 -10.25
CA THR A 147 -2.29 6.53 -10.07
C THR A 147 -2.52 7.49 -8.92
N GLU A 148 -1.45 7.80 -8.19
CA GLU A 148 -1.54 8.59 -6.97
C GLU A 148 -0.45 9.64 -6.87
N LEU A 149 -0.79 10.75 -6.20
CA LEU A 149 0.20 11.62 -5.58
C LEU A 149 0.17 11.41 -4.07
N ILE A 150 1.31 11.10 -3.50
CA ILE A 150 1.49 10.83 -2.07
C ILE A 150 2.38 11.91 -1.49
N PHE A 151 1.95 12.52 -0.37
CA PHE A 151 2.62 13.67 0.23
C PHE A 151 3.34 13.27 1.51
N LEU A 152 4.67 13.30 1.48
CA LEU A 152 5.53 12.79 2.53
C LEU A 152 6.48 13.86 3.05
N ALA A 153 6.74 13.86 4.36
CA ALA A 153 7.72 14.72 4.99
C ALA A 153 8.48 13.96 6.08
N GLN A 154 9.73 14.34 6.34
CA GLN A 154 10.50 13.80 7.44
C GLN A 154 10.48 14.77 8.61
N ASP A 155 10.21 14.28 9.82
CA ASP A 155 10.32 15.07 11.03
C ASP A 155 11.79 15.14 11.53
N LYS A 156 12.03 15.95 12.56
CA LYS A 156 13.37 16.13 13.19
C LYS A 156 13.92 14.86 13.86
N GLU A 157 13.04 13.88 14.13
CA GLU A 157 13.42 12.59 14.70
C GLU A 157 13.73 11.55 13.60
N GLY A 158 13.52 11.93 12.31
CA GLY A 158 13.78 11.10 11.14
C GLY A 158 12.62 10.20 10.73
N ASN A 159 11.44 10.30 11.37
CA ASN A 159 10.26 9.56 10.95
C ASN A 159 9.71 10.15 9.64
N ILE A 160 9.26 9.28 8.74
CA ILE A 160 8.54 9.71 7.53
C ILE A 160 7.06 9.78 7.86
N TRP A 161 6.47 10.94 7.65
CA TRP A 161 5.06 11.19 7.83
C TRP A 161 4.31 11.21 6.51
N HIS A 162 3.11 10.65 6.52
CA HIS A 162 2.13 10.68 5.44
C HIS A 162 1.11 11.78 5.74
N LEU A 163 1.10 12.82 4.92
CA LEU A 163 0.25 13.99 5.13
C LEU A 163 -0.96 14.02 4.21
N GLY A 164 -1.10 13.05 3.33
CA GLY A 164 -2.24 12.96 2.43
C GLY A 164 -1.89 12.37 1.08
N GLN A 165 -2.93 12.14 0.28
CA GLN A 165 -2.76 11.66 -1.08
C GLN A 165 -3.94 12.02 -1.97
N TYR A 166 -3.70 11.99 -3.27
CA TYR A 166 -4.71 11.98 -4.32
C TYR A 166 -4.65 10.63 -4.99
N SER A 167 -5.80 10.05 -5.25
CA SER A 167 -5.91 8.76 -5.93
C SER A 167 -6.87 8.90 -7.11
N GLU A 168 -6.48 8.38 -8.25
CA GLU A 168 -7.29 8.31 -9.46
C GLU A 168 -7.38 6.87 -9.94
N THR A 169 -8.58 6.42 -10.21
CA THR A 169 -8.87 5.06 -10.71
C THR A 169 -9.13 5.09 -12.20
N PHE A 170 -8.67 4.06 -12.90
CA PHE A 170 -8.80 3.88 -14.33
C PHE A 170 -9.42 2.52 -14.65
N GLU A 171 -10.22 2.46 -15.71
CA GLU A 171 -10.75 1.24 -16.32
C GLU A 171 -10.54 1.34 -17.84
N GLU A 172 -9.90 0.36 -18.45
CA GLU A 172 -9.59 0.37 -19.90
C GLU A 172 -8.88 1.69 -20.35
N ASP A 173 -7.91 2.17 -19.54
CA ASP A 173 -7.19 3.44 -19.72
C ASP A 173 -8.06 4.71 -19.59
N GLU A 174 -9.35 4.61 -19.24
CA GLU A 174 -10.23 5.74 -19.01
C GLU A 174 -10.29 6.11 -17.52
N PHE A 175 -10.19 7.41 -17.19
CA PHE A 175 -10.38 7.92 -15.84
C PHE A 175 -11.83 7.70 -15.38
N VAL A 176 -12.05 6.93 -14.32
CA VAL A 176 -13.38 6.61 -13.80
C VAL A 176 -13.70 7.29 -12.48
N GLY A 177 -12.71 7.81 -11.77
CA GLY A 177 -12.94 8.53 -10.52
C GLY A 177 -11.66 8.95 -9.83
N GLY A 178 -11.78 9.91 -8.91
CA GLY A 178 -10.69 10.37 -8.08
C GLY A 178 -11.17 10.71 -6.68
N SER A 179 -10.28 10.57 -5.72
CA SER A 179 -10.48 10.94 -4.32
C SER A 179 -9.22 11.55 -3.73
N ALA A 180 -9.36 12.30 -2.66
CA ALA A 180 -8.22 12.93 -2.00
C ALA A 180 -8.49 13.10 -0.52
N TRP A 181 -7.43 13.01 0.26
CA TRP A 181 -7.42 13.47 1.64
C TRP A 181 -6.12 14.23 1.93
N LEU A 182 -6.20 15.23 2.79
CA LEU A 182 -5.07 16.03 3.23
C LEU A 182 -5.19 16.26 4.74
N ALA A 183 -4.11 16.03 5.47
CA ALA A 183 -4.06 16.27 6.91
C ALA A 183 -4.45 17.72 7.25
N GLY A 184 -5.27 17.86 8.30
CA GLY A 184 -5.80 19.17 8.72
C GLY A 184 -7.06 19.62 7.97
N LEU A 185 -7.51 18.90 6.91
CA LEU A 185 -8.75 19.19 6.20
C LEU A 185 -9.79 18.11 6.46
N GLU A 186 -11.05 18.52 6.63
CA GLU A 186 -12.22 17.62 6.73
C GLU A 186 -12.09 16.51 7.79
N GLY A 187 -11.26 16.73 8.82
CA GLY A 187 -11.05 15.76 9.90
C GLY A 187 -9.94 14.73 9.61
N ALA A 188 -9.29 14.80 8.45
CA ALA A 188 -8.15 13.95 8.14
C ALA A 188 -6.92 14.30 8.99
N LYS A 189 -6.13 13.29 9.33
CA LYS A 189 -4.94 13.38 10.18
C LYS A 189 -3.74 12.74 9.50
N ALA A 190 -2.58 13.36 9.66
CA ALA A 190 -1.31 12.77 9.28
C ALA A 190 -1.00 11.54 10.16
N GLY A 191 -0.18 10.64 9.64
CA GLY A 191 0.36 9.52 10.39
C GLY A 191 1.78 9.19 9.95
N ILE A 192 2.41 8.24 10.63
CA ILE A 192 3.78 7.84 10.33
C ILE A 192 3.78 6.74 9.27
N TRP A 193 4.45 6.98 8.15
CA TRP A 193 4.66 5.96 7.12
C TRP A 193 5.77 4.98 7.52
N VAL A 194 6.93 5.51 7.94
CA VAL A 194 8.07 4.70 8.37
C VAL A 194 8.74 5.35 9.57
N LYS A 195 8.92 4.62 10.66
CA LYS A 195 9.65 5.10 11.83
C LYS A 195 11.16 5.11 11.58
N ALA A 196 11.85 6.11 12.11
CA ALA A 196 13.31 6.16 12.09
C ALA A 196 13.95 5.07 12.96
N GLU A 197 13.37 4.87 14.15
CA GLU A 197 13.84 3.91 15.14
C GLU A 197 12.77 2.81 15.40
N PRO A 198 12.62 1.85 14.47
CA PRO A 198 11.67 0.76 14.66
C PRO A 198 12.10 -0.17 15.78
N ARG A 199 11.14 -0.64 16.61
CA ARG A 199 11.40 -1.58 17.72
C ARG A 199 10.30 -2.63 17.77
N LEU A 200 10.70 -3.88 18.04
CA LEU A 200 9.79 -5.03 18.10
C LEU A 200 8.75 -4.94 19.24
N ASP A 201 9.10 -4.24 20.31
CA ASP A 201 8.28 -4.06 21.52
C ASP A 201 7.43 -2.77 21.49
N ALA A 202 7.56 -1.97 20.41
CA ALA A 202 6.76 -0.76 20.25
C ALA A 202 5.30 -1.11 19.89
N PRO A 203 4.32 -0.31 20.38
CA PRO A 203 2.94 -0.45 19.96
C PRO A 203 2.78 -0.17 18.46
N ALA A 204 1.65 -0.58 17.90
CA ALA A 204 1.25 -0.15 16.57
C ALA A 204 1.07 1.36 16.53
N TYR A 205 1.28 1.95 15.36
CA TYR A 205 1.16 3.39 15.10
C TYR A 205 0.27 3.62 13.89
N SER A 206 -0.44 4.76 13.88
CA SER A 206 -1.29 5.16 12.76
C SER A 206 -0.44 5.63 11.59
N MET A 207 -0.80 5.18 10.39
CA MET A 207 -0.22 5.63 9.12
C MET A 207 -0.98 6.80 8.50
N GLY A 208 -1.98 7.34 9.24
CA GLY A 208 -2.86 8.43 8.87
C GLY A 208 -4.32 8.04 9.07
N PHE A 209 -5.18 9.04 8.98
CA PHE A 209 -6.61 8.86 9.09
C PHE A 209 -7.34 9.80 8.13
N ALA A 210 -8.29 9.27 7.38
CA ALA A 210 -9.22 10.05 6.58
C ALA A 210 -10.63 9.51 6.73
N PRO A 211 -11.60 10.37 7.16
CA PRO A 211 -12.99 9.94 7.27
C PRO A 211 -13.64 9.75 5.89
N PRO A 212 -14.88 9.26 5.84
CA PRO A 212 -15.65 9.23 4.61
C PRO A 212 -15.65 10.59 3.87
N PRO A 213 -15.63 10.63 2.55
CA PRO A 213 -15.77 9.50 1.62
C PRO A 213 -14.47 8.76 1.29
N TYR A 214 -13.32 9.22 1.80
CA TYR A 214 -12.04 8.59 1.47
C TYR A 214 -11.83 7.25 2.19
N PHE A 215 -12.04 7.20 3.51
CA PHE A 215 -11.78 6.03 4.38
C PHE A 215 -10.34 5.53 4.33
N TRP A 216 -9.48 6.16 5.08
CA TRP A 216 -8.13 5.69 5.36
C TRP A 216 -7.96 5.54 6.87
N ASP A 217 -7.58 4.37 7.35
CA ASP A 217 -7.39 4.10 8.78
C ASP A 217 -6.38 2.96 8.98
N ASP A 218 -5.20 3.12 8.37
CA ASP A 218 -4.16 2.12 8.40
C ASP A 218 -3.23 2.29 9.60
N PHE A 219 -2.81 1.15 10.14
CA PHE A 219 -1.84 1.04 11.21
C PHE A 219 -0.69 0.15 10.79
N ALA A 220 0.48 0.42 11.37
CA ALA A 220 1.66 -0.42 11.19
C ALA A 220 2.33 -0.71 12.53
N LYS A 221 3.07 -1.82 12.59
CA LYS A 221 3.99 -2.13 13.67
C LYS A 221 5.24 -2.82 13.16
N THR A 222 6.32 -2.73 13.91
CA THR A 222 7.52 -3.50 13.64
C THR A 222 7.25 -4.98 13.90
N PHE A 223 7.35 -5.81 12.87
CA PHE A 223 7.07 -7.25 12.96
C PHE A 223 8.33 -8.09 13.10
N LYS A 224 9.37 -7.79 12.30
CA LYS A 224 10.68 -8.47 12.38
C LYS A 224 11.80 -7.50 12.03
N MET A 225 12.98 -7.76 12.55
CA MET A 225 14.23 -7.02 12.26
C MET A 225 15.34 -7.98 11.94
N GLY A 226 16.41 -7.49 11.30
CA GLY A 226 17.60 -8.29 10.96
C GLY A 226 17.32 -9.44 9.99
N GLN A 227 16.31 -9.28 9.11
CA GLN A 227 15.93 -10.32 8.19
C GLN A 227 16.79 -10.30 6.92
N LYS A 228 16.84 -11.44 6.22
CA LYS A 228 17.44 -11.53 4.87
C LYS A 228 16.35 -11.73 3.83
N THR A 229 16.44 -10.99 2.73
CA THR A 229 15.48 -11.09 1.64
C THR A 229 16.20 -10.99 0.30
N CYS A 230 15.87 -11.92 -0.62
CA CYS A 230 16.34 -11.88 -2.00
C CYS A 230 15.17 -11.63 -2.94
N VAL A 231 15.33 -10.66 -3.83
CA VAL A 231 14.39 -10.27 -4.88
C VAL A 231 15.16 -10.07 -6.19
N PRO A 232 14.53 -9.88 -7.34
CA PRO A 232 15.26 -9.70 -8.60
C PRO A 232 16.30 -8.57 -8.60
N ALA A 233 16.06 -7.50 -7.82
CA ALA A 233 17.02 -6.39 -7.66
C ALA A 233 18.29 -6.76 -6.87
N GLY A 234 18.27 -7.83 -6.07
CA GLY A 234 19.40 -8.25 -5.26
C GLY A 234 19.00 -9.00 -3.98
N CYS A 235 20.02 -9.34 -3.18
CA CYS A 235 19.84 -9.88 -1.84
C CYS A 235 20.21 -8.81 -0.80
N PHE A 236 19.37 -8.65 0.20
CA PHE A 236 19.49 -7.63 1.24
C PHE A 236 19.57 -8.28 2.61
N GLU A 237 20.36 -7.71 3.47
CA GLU A 237 20.51 -8.11 4.88
C GLU A 237 19.97 -7.00 5.78
N GLU A 238 19.85 -7.29 7.08
CA GLU A 238 19.33 -6.35 8.10
C GLU A 238 17.95 -5.75 7.74
N VAL A 239 17.12 -6.52 7.02
CA VAL A 239 15.81 -6.06 6.55
C VAL A 239 14.84 -5.91 7.71
N LEU A 240 14.22 -4.75 7.81
CA LEU A 240 13.06 -4.47 8.66
C LEU A 240 11.80 -5.02 7.97
N VAL A 241 10.93 -5.67 8.73
CA VAL A 241 9.58 -6.03 8.26
C VAL A 241 8.55 -5.32 9.11
N THR A 242 7.70 -4.51 8.49
CA THR A 242 6.51 -3.96 9.11
C THR A 242 5.29 -4.82 8.79
N ASP A 243 4.32 -4.78 9.68
CA ASP A 243 3.03 -5.44 9.58
C ASP A 243 1.97 -4.36 9.55
N GLU A 244 1.35 -4.17 8.39
CA GLU A 244 0.35 -3.15 8.12
C GLU A 244 -1.04 -3.78 8.14
N PHE A 245 -2.01 -3.11 8.76
CA PHE A 245 -3.36 -3.64 8.94
C PHE A 245 -4.39 -2.54 9.17
N GLU A 246 -5.63 -2.85 8.86
CA GLU A 246 -6.80 -2.02 9.16
C GLU A 246 -7.57 -2.60 10.36
N PRO A 247 -8.00 -1.77 11.32
CA PRO A 247 -8.73 -2.26 12.52
C PRO A 247 -10.07 -2.93 12.23
N ASP A 248 -10.73 -2.56 11.14
CA ASP A 248 -12.02 -3.10 10.71
C ASP A 248 -11.89 -4.39 9.87
N LYS A 249 -10.67 -4.78 9.50
CA LYS A 249 -10.34 -6.03 8.80
C LYS A 249 -9.45 -6.96 9.65
N PRO A 250 -9.97 -7.47 10.78
CA PRO A 250 -9.16 -8.26 11.70
C PRO A 250 -8.62 -9.51 11.02
N GLY A 251 -7.32 -9.75 11.20
CA GLY A 251 -6.62 -10.90 10.62
C GLY A 251 -6.08 -10.69 9.21
N ALA A 252 -6.44 -9.62 8.49
CA ALA A 252 -5.86 -9.27 7.21
C ALA A 252 -4.63 -8.37 7.42
N HIS A 253 -3.48 -8.78 6.89
CA HIS A 253 -2.22 -8.07 7.11
C HIS A 253 -1.35 -8.04 5.87
N GLN A 254 -0.79 -6.86 5.57
CA GLN A 254 0.24 -6.68 4.55
C GLN A 254 1.62 -6.54 5.22
N LEU A 255 2.62 -7.17 4.64
CA LEU A 255 4.00 -7.13 5.15
C LEU A 255 4.88 -6.35 4.19
N LYS A 256 5.50 -5.26 4.67
CA LYS A 256 6.49 -4.50 3.90
C LYS A 256 7.90 -4.81 4.41
N TYR A 257 8.82 -5.06 3.50
CA TYR A 257 10.20 -5.43 3.77
C TYR A 257 11.11 -4.27 3.36
N TYR A 258 11.66 -3.56 4.30
CA TYR A 258 12.52 -2.40 4.06
C TYR A 258 13.99 -2.81 4.21
N ALA A 259 14.78 -2.60 3.16
CA ALA A 259 16.23 -2.77 3.20
C ALA A 259 16.91 -1.42 3.48
N PRO A 260 17.89 -1.36 4.39
CA PRO A 260 18.60 -0.12 4.72
C PRO A 260 19.16 0.57 3.46
N GLY A 261 18.92 1.86 3.31
CA GLY A 261 19.38 2.67 2.20
C GLY A 261 18.70 2.44 0.86
N VAL A 262 17.70 1.53 0.79
CA VAL A 262 17.02 1.14 -0.46
C VAL A 262 15.52 1.42 -0.43
N GLY A 263 14.87 1.15 0.69
CA GLY A 263 13.42 1.25 0.82
C GLY A 263 12.73 -0.11 0.80
N ASN A 264 11.43 -0.12 0.46
CA ASN A 264 10.65 -1.36 0.37
C ASN A 264 11.17 -2.24 -0.78
N VAL A 265 11.70 -3.42 -0.44
CA VAL A 265 12.22 -4.39 -1.42
C VAL A 265 11.24 -5.52 -1.70
N ARG A 266 10.26 -5.71 -0.83
CA ARG A 266 9.25 -6.76 -0.99
C ARG A 266 7.97 -6.39 -0.26
N THR A 267 6.82 -6.70 -0.87
CA THR A 267 5.52 -6.78 -0.20
C THR A 267 5.10 -8.24 -0.13
N GLY A 268 4.48 -8.64 0.97
CA GLY A 268 3.87 -9.94 1.21
C GLY A 268 2.64 -9.79 2.08
N TRP A 269 2.08 -10.89 2.50
CA TRP A 269 0.86 -10.91 3.30
C TRP A 269 0.90 -11.98 4.39
N ARG A 270 -0.01 -11.89 5.34
CA ARG A 270 -0.30 -12.93 6.32
C ARG A 270 -1.76 -12.90 6.77
N GLY A 271 -2.20 -14.01 7.36
CA GLY A 271 -3.58 -14.13 7.86
C GLY A 271 -4.61 -14.20 6.74
N ASP A 272 -5.73 -13.50 6.91
CA ASP A 272 -6.92 -13.58 6.07
C ASP A 272 -6.98 -12.50 5.00
N ASP A 273 -5.82 -11.95 4.60
CA ASP A 273 -5.71 -10.99 3.52
C ASP A 273 -6.30 -11.56 2.22
N ALA A 274 -7.33 -10.90 1.69
CA ALA A 274 -8.07 -11.38 0.51
C ALA A 274 -7.22 -11.29 -0.75
N ASP A 275 -6.45 -10.21 -0.89
CA ASP A 275 -5.69 -9.89 -2.10
C ASP A 275 -4.39 -10.67 -2.17
N LYS A 276 -3.88 -11.13 -1.01
CA LYS A 276 -2.66 -11.94 -0.91
C LYS A 276 -1.53 -11.41 -1.78
N GLU A 277 -1.38 -10.11 -1.77
CA GLU A 277 -0.44 -9.42 -2.63
C GLU A 277 0.99 -9.86 -2.37
N VAL A 278 1.72 -10.10 -3.44
CA VAL A 278 3.17 -10.30 -3.41
C VAL A 278 3.82 -9.43 -4.45
N LEU A 279 4.65 -8.49 -4.01
CA LEU A 279 5.48 -7.67 -4.87
C LEU A 279 6.96 -7.88 -4.54
N ARG A 280 7.83 -7.82 -5.55
CA ARG A 280 9.27 -7.92 -5.42
C ARG A 280 9.95 -6.80 -6.21
N LEU A 281 10.88 -6.13 -5.56
CA LEU A 281 11.66 -5.08 -6.21
C LEU A 281 12.42 -5.64 -7.42
N ILE A 282 12.18 -5.05 -8.58
CA ILE A 282 12.87 -5.37 -9.83
C ILE A 282 14.08 -4.48 -10.02
N LYS A 283 13.93 -3.18 -9.73
CA LYS A 283 15.00 -2.19 -9.84
C LYS A 283 14.69 -0.91 -9.08
N VAL A 284 15.77 -0.22 -8.69
CA VAL A 284 15.77 1.19 -8.28
C VAL A 284 16.67 1.93 -9.25
N VAL A 285 16.23 3.07 -9.72
CA VAL A 285 17.01 3.90 -10.65
C VAL A 285 16.91 5.38 -10.28
N GLN A 286 17.99 6.11 -10.47
CA GLN A 286 17.96 7.57 -10.49
C GLN A 286 17.65 8.03 -11.91
N LEU A 287 16.56 8.79 -12.06
CA LEU A 287 16.12 9.31 -13.35
C LEU A 287 17.10 10.36 -13.90
N SER A 288 17.20 10.44 -15.20
CA SER A 288 17.82 11.60 -15.86
C SER A 288 16.95 12.85 -15.64
N GLN A 289 17.55 14.03 -15.81
CA GLN A 289 16.80 15.29 -15.70
C GLN A 289 15.59 15.35 -16.65
N SER A 290 15.70 14.82 -17.87
CA SER A 290 14.59 14.77 -18.81
C SER A 290 13.47 13.84 -18.34
N ALA A 291 13.80 12.65 -17.83
CA ALA A 291 12.83 11.70 -17.31
C ALA A 291 12.16 12.20 -16.00
N LEU A 292 12.90 12.95 -15.18
CA LEU A 292 12.33 13.61 -14.00
C LEU A 292 11.37 14.75 -14.39
N ALA A 293 11.73 15.55 -15.40
CA ALA A 293 10.86 16.59 -15.93
C ALA A 293 9.56 16.02 -16.53
N GLU A 294 9.63 14.85 -17.18
CA GLU A 294 8.46 14.13 -17.65
C GLU A 294 7.59 13.65 -16.48
N ALA A 295 8.19 13.01 -15.47
CA ALA A 295 7.47 12.57 -14.26
C ALA A 295 6.79 13.75 -13.55
N ARG A 296 7.47 14.90 -13.42
CA ARG A 296 6.88 16.15 -12.91
C ARG A 296 5.68 16.59 -13.72
N SER A 297 5.79 16.55 -15.05
CA SER A 297 4.69 16.95 -15.93
C SER A 297 3.45 16.06 -15.76
N GLU A 298 3.64 14.75 -15.63
CA GLU A 298 2.52 13.83 -15.41
C GLU A 298 1.90 14.01 -14.01
N ALA A 299 2.73 14.18 -12.98
CA ALA A 299 2.26 14.46 -11.63
C ALA A 299 1.44 15.77 -11.57
N LEU A 300 1.86 16.82 -12.29
CA LEU A 300 1.09 18.08 -12.37
C LEU A 300 -0.23 17.93 -13.13
N LYS A 301 -0.36 17.01 -14.07
CA LYS A 301 -1.65 16.71 -14.72
C LYS A 301 -2.62 16.09 -13.72
N LEU A 302 -2.17 15.12 -12.91
CA LEU A 302 -2.96 14.53 -11.83
C LEU A 302 -3.33 15.61 -10.81
N GLU A 303 -2.37 16.41 -10.34
CA GLU A 303 -2.61 17.55 -9.45
C GLU A 303 -3.71 18.47 -9.98
N THR A 304 -3.68 18.81 -11.28
CA THR A 304 -4.68 19.67 -11.90
C THR A 304 -6.06 19.03 -11.93
N ARG A 305 -6.16 17.72 -12.20
CA ARG A 305 -7.43 17.00 -12.13
C ARG A 305 -7.95 16.92 -10.70
N ALA A 306 -7.05 16.76 -9.72
CA ALA A 306 -7.43 16.70 -8.31
C ALA A 306 -8.17 17.96 -7.83
N TYR A 307 -7.94 19.11 -8.42
CA TYR A 307 -8.69 20.33 -8.10
C TYR A 307 -10.19 20.26 -8.43
N THR A 308 -10.61 19.29 -9.24
CA THR A 308 -12.02 19.08 -9.54
C THR A 308 -12.75 18.30 -8.45
N TYR A 309 -12.05 17.47 -7.67
CA TYR A 309 -12.61 16.64 -6.61
C TYR A 309 -12.02 16.92 -5.22
N SER A 310 -11.06 17.82 -5.12
CA SER A 310 -10.44 18.22 -3.83
C SER A 310 -10.15 19.72 -3.78
N ARG A 311 -10.14 20.27 -2.57
CA ARG A 311 -9.63 21.62 -2.30
C ARG A 311 -8.22 21.50 -1.77
N THR A 312 -7.24 22.03 -2.50
CA THR A 312 -5.83 21.83 -2.18
C THR A 312 -4.98 23.02 -2.63
N PRO A 313 -3.94 23.41 -1.87
CA PRO A 313 -2.93 24.34 -2.36
C PRO A 313 -2.21 23.76 -3.60
N PRO A 314 -1.69 24.59 -4.51
CA PRO A 314 -0.93 24.10 -5.65
C PRO A 314 0.40 23.46 -5.21
N ALA A 315 0.87 22.46 -5.99
CA ALA A 315 2.21 21.94 -5.86
C ALA A 315 3.24 22.92 -6.45
N GLU A 316 4.44 22.96 -5.89
CA GLU A 316 5.53 23.84 -6.30
C GLU A 316 6.81 23.05 -6.56
N PRO A 317 7.65 23.46 -7.51
CA PRO A 317 8.96 22.85 -7.72
C PRO A 317 9.83 22.94 -6.45
N LEU A 318 10.62 21.92 -6.18
CA LEU A 318 11.61 21.93 -5.12
C LEU A 318 12.65 23.03 -5.43
N GLY A 319 12.85 23.95 -4.48
CA GLY A 319 13.77 25.11 -4.61
C GLY A 319 13.15 26.37 -5.23
N ALA A 320 11.86 26.41 -5.52
CA ALA A 320 11.12 27.64 -5.80
C ALA A 320 10.79 28.35 -4.45
N GLN A 321 11.81 28.96 -3.82
CA GLN A 321 11.65 29.82 -2.65
C GLN A 321 12.08 31.25 -2.98
#